data_ee6bc8862279f6513a335fcef1b5e878
#
_entry.id   ee6bc8862279f6513a335fcef1b5e878
#
_cell.length_a   1.000
_cell.length_b   1.000
_cell.length_c   1.000
_cell.angle_alpha   90.00
_cell.angle_beta   90.00
_cell.angle_gamma   90.00
#
_symmetry.space_group_name_H-M   'P 1'
#
loop_
_entity.id
_entity.type
_entity.pdbx_description
1 polymer ?
#
loop_
_entity_poly.entity_id
_entity_poly.type
_entity_poly.pdbx_seq_one_letter_code
_entity_poly.pdbx_strand_id
1 'polypeptide(L)'
;MRLRAVLFDMDGTLLDTAPDFIAICQAMRAERDLPPIADKLIRDEISGGARAMVAATFSMNPEAPGFEAQRLEFLERYQRDCAVHSKLFDGMAELLTDIEKAHMVWGVVTNKPVRFAQPIMEKLGLAERSALLICPDHVTHSKPDPEPLILACKMLDLDPASVLFVGDDLRDIESGRDAGTKTAAVRYGYIHPDDNPNHWGADVVVDHPAELRKVLDNAVCSC
;
A
#
# COMPACT_ATOMS: atom_id res chain seq x y z
N MET A 1 -17.70 8.17 17.65
CA MET A 1 -17.56 9.23 16.61
C MET A 1 -17.75 8.57 15.25
N ARG A 2 -18.53 9.15 14.34
CA ARG A 2 -18.85 8.55 13.04
C ARG A 2 -17.67 8.70 12.10
N LEU A 3 -17.29 7.63 11.37
CA LEU A 3 -16.30 7.71 10.30
C LEU A 3 -16.81 8.55 9.12
N ARG A 4 -15.93 9.35 8.57
CA ARG A 4 -16.15 10.27 7.44
C ARG A 4 -15.27 9.94 6.23
N ALA A 5 -14.12 9.32 6.48
CA ALA A 5 -13.19 8.93 5.42
C ALA A 5 -12.52 7.59 5.73
N VAL A 6 -12.12 6.90 4.65
CA VAL A 6 -11.23 5.73 4.71
C VAL A 6 -10.00 6.05 3.87
N LEU A 7 -8.84 5.99 4.47
CA LEU A 7 -7.56 6.12 3.78
C LEU A 7 -6.90 4.74 3.69
N PHE A 8 -6.28 4.46 2.58
CA PHE A 8 -5.63 3.16 2.32
C PHE A 8 -4.15 3.36 2.02
N ASP A 9 -3.29 2.46 2.48
CA ASP A 9 -2.04 2.24 1.77
C ASP A 9 -2.32 1.68 0.37
N MET A 10 -1.33 1.73 -0.52
CA MET A 10 -1.48 1.29 -1.90
C MET A 10 -1.11 -0.17 -2.09
N ASP A 11 0.20 -0.47 -1.99
CA ASP A 11 0.77 -1.79 -2.29
C ASP A 11 0.47 -2.77 -1.16
N GLY A 12 -0.22 -3.87 -1.44
CA GLY A 12 -0.58 -4.87 -0.42
C GLY A 12 -1.86 -4.55 0.34
N THR A 13 -2.42 -3.36 0.19
CA THR A 13 -3.65 -2.96 0.89
C THR A 13 -4.79 -2.67 -0.09
N LEU A 14 -4.69 -1.62 -0.88
CA LEU A 14 -5.68 -1.27 -1.91
C LEU A 14 -5.49 -2.14 -3.15
N LEU A 15 -4.23 -2.33 -3.57
CA LEU A 15 -3.83 -2.96 -4.81
C LEU A 15 -2.91 -4.16 -4.59
N ASP A 16 -3.19 -5.27 -5.28
CA ASP A 16 -2.22 -6.34 -5.50
C ASP A 16 -1.30 -5.94 -6.66
N THR A 17 -0.17 -5.34 -6.32
CA THR A 17 0.87 -4.91 -7.27
C THR A 17 2.00 -5.93 -7.42
N ALA A 18 2.00 -6.99 -6.63
CA ALA A 18 3.04 -8.03 -6.68
C ALA A 18 3.22 -8.66 -8.07
N PRO A 19 2.17 -8.92 -8.87
CA PRO A 19 2.35 -9.53 -10.19
C PRO A 19 3.25 -8.72 -11.13
N ASP A 20 3.19 -7.38 -11.09
CA ASP A 20 4.07 -6.54 -11.92
C ASP A 20 5.52 -6.61 -11.43
N PHE A 21 5.77 -6.56 -10.11
CA PHE A 21 7.11 -6.70 -9.55
C PHE A 21 7.73 -8.06 -9.88
N ILE A 22 6.95 -9.14 -9.72
CA ILE A 22 7.37 -10.50 -10.00
C ILE A 22 7.72 -10.64 -11.49
N ALA A 23 6.87 -10.14 -12.40
CA ALA A 23 7.13 -10.21 -13.84
C ALA A 23 8.45 -9.51 -14.22
N ILE A 24 8.71 -8.32 -13.66
CA ILE A 24 9.95 -7.58 -13.89
C ILE A 24 11.17 -8.36 -13.36
N CYS A 25 11.11 -8.86 -12.13
CA CYS A 25 12.18 -9.63 -11.53
C CYS A 25 12.51 -10.89 -12.34
N GLN A 26 11.48 -11.64 -12.77
CA GLN A 26 11.65 -12.83 -13.60
C GLN A 26 12.26 -12.49 -14.97
N ALA A 27 11.80 -11.41 -15.61
CA ALA A 27 12.38 -10.94 -16.89
C ALA A 27 13.86 -10.55 -16.75
N MET A 28 14.20 -9.81 -15.68
CA MET A 28 15.59 -9.42 -15.40
C MET A 28 16.50 -10.63 -15.18
N ARG A 29 16.00 -11.71 -14.55
CA ARG A 29 16.73 -12.97 -14.39
C ARG A 29 16.91 -13.71 -15.71
N ALA A 30 15.83 -13.85 -16.48
CA ALA A 30 15.84 -14.55 -17.77
C ALA A 30 16.84 -13.93 -18.76
N GLU A 31 16.92 -12.60 -18.83
CA GLU A 31 17.88 -11.88 -19.68
C GLU A 31 19.36 -12.08 -19.27
N ARG A 32 19.59 -12.63 -18.08
CA ARG A 32 20.92 -12.94 -17.54
C ARG A 32 21.19 -14.45 -17.49
N ASP A 33 20.38 -15.24 -18.19
CA ASP A 33 20.47 -16.71 -18.19
C ASP A 33 20.40 -17.33 -16.77
N LEU A 34 19.75 -16.62 -15.82
CA LEU A 34 19.53 -17.11 -14.46
C LEU A 34 18.21 -17.89 -14.38
N PRO A 35 18.14 -18.99 -13.62
CA PRO A 35 16.90 -19.73 -13.44
C PRO A 35 15.82 -18.86 -12.76
N PRO A 36 14.52 -19.14 -12.98
CA PRO A 36 13.45 -18.45 -12.26
C PRO A 36 13.62 -18.53 -10.76
N ILE A 37 13.18 -17.49 -10.06
CA ILE A 37 13.10 -17.46 -8.59
C ILE A 37 11.63 -17.71 -8.16
N ALA A 38 11.41 -18.30 -6.99
CA ALA A 38 10.06 -18.48 -6.48
C ALA A 38 9.38 -17.12 -6.25
N ASP A 39 8.18 -16.93 -6.78
CA ASP A 39 7.41 -15.69 -6.71
C ASP A 39 7.22 -15.22 -5.25
N LYS A 40 7.07 -16.17 -4.32
CA LYS A 40 6.95 -15.88 -2.89
C LYS A 40 8.15 -15.10 -2.35
N LEU A 41 9.37 -15.42 -2.77
CA LEU A 41 10.58 -14.73 -2.32
C LEU A 41 10.61 -13.25 -2.74
N ILE A 42 10.00 -12.92 -3.88
CA ILE A 42 9.87 -11.54 -4.33
C ILE A 42 8.73 -10.87 -3.56
N ARG A 43 7.59 -11.57 -3.42
CA ARG A 43 6.40 -11.05 -2.72
C ARG A 43 6.71 -10.69 -1.26
N ASP A 44 7.47 -11.51 -0.56
CA ASP A 44 7.84 -11.29 0.85
C ASP A 44 8.70 -10.02 1.04
N GLU A 45 9.36 -9.54 -0.03
CA GLU A 45 10.25 -8.38 0.02
C GLU A 45 9.61 -7.07 -0.50
N ILE A 46 8.34 -7.09 -0.91
CA ILE A 46 7.70 -5.91 -1.51
C ILE A 46 7.66 -4.74 -0.53
N SER A 47 7.31 -4.97 0.74
CA SER A 47 7.28 -3.94 1.79
C SER A 47 8.66 -3.33 2.07
N GLY A 48 9.75 -4.05 1.75
CA GLY A 48 11.14 -3.56 1.76
C GLY A 48 11.52 -2.71 0.54
N GLY A 49 10.63 -2.62 -0.45
CA GLY A 49 10.80 -1.83 -1.68
C GLY A 49 11.82 -2.38 -2.66
N ALA A 50 12.19 -1.56 -3.65
CA ALA A 50 13.07 -1.97 -4.75
C ALA A 50 14.42 -2.53 -4.28
N ARG A 51 14.95 -2.02 -3.15
CA ARG A 51 16.24 -2.49 -2.60
C ARG A 51 16.15 -3.94 -2.13
N ALA A 52 15.11 -4.28 -1.36
CA ALA A 52 14.90 -5.62 -0.86
C ALA A 52 14.54 -6.60 -1.99
N MET A 53 13.62 -6.22 -2.87
CA MET A 53 13.23 -7.05 -4.03
C MET A 53 14.42 -7.39 -4.94
N VAL A 54 15.28 -6.41 -5.26
CA VAL A 54 16.48 -6.65 -6.10
C VAL A 54 17.51 -7.52 -5.37
N ALA A 55 17.70 -7.30 -4.06
CA ALA A 55 18.58 -8.16 -3.25
C ALA A 55 18.11 -9.63 -3.30
N ALA A 56 16.83 -9.88 -3.10
CA ALA A 56 16.23 -11.22 -3.20
C ALA A 56 16.33 -11.78 -4.62
N THR A 57 16.00 -10.97 -5.64
CA THR A 57 16.00 -11.37 -7.05
C THR A 57 17.35 -11.91 -7.49
N PHE A 58 18.44 -11.31 -7.06
CA PHE A 58 19.79 -11.68 -7.50
C PHE A 58 20.62 -12.37 -6.40
N SER A 59 20.04 -12.60 -5.21
CA SER A 59 20.75 -13.07 -4.02
C SER A 59 22.00 -12.22 -3.75
N MET A 60 21.86 -10.91 -3.86
CA MET A 60 22.97 -9.95 -3.90
C MET A 60 22.96 -9.05 -2.66
N ASN A 61 24.14 -8.88 -2.07
CA ASN A 61 24.26 -7.90 -0.98
C ASN A 61 24.03 -6.47 -1.55
N PRO A 62 23.17 -5.66 -0.92
CA PRO A 62 22.93 -4.27 -1.34
C PRO A 62 24.16 -3.35 -1.38
N GLU A 63 25.24 -3.72 -0.70
CA GLU A 63 26.52 -2.98 -0.74
C GLU A 63 27.50 -3.51 -1.81
N ALA A 64 27.11 -4.58 -2.54
CA ALA A 64 27.98 -5.18 -3.55
C ALA A 64 28.11 -4.29 -4.80
N PRO A 65 29.28 -4.30 -5.46
CA PRO A 65 29.45 -3.61 -6.74
C PRO A 65 28.41 -4.05 -7.76
N GLY A 66 27.79 -3.08 -8.45
CA GLY A 66 26.78 -3.33 -9.46
C GLY A 66 25.34 -3.45 -8.93
N PHE A 67 25.12 -3.53 -7.61
CA PHE A 67 23.78 -3.60 -7.04
C PHE A 67 22.91 -2.40 -7.44
N GLU A 68 23.46 -1.19 -7.34
CA GLU A 68 22.73 0.02 -7.68
C GLU A 68 22.30 0.07 -9.15
N ALA A 69 23.13 -0.46 -10.06
CA ALA A 69 22.75 -0.59 -11.48
C ALA A 69 21.53 -1.51 -11.66
N GLN A 70 21.47 -2.65 -10.94
CA GLN A 70 20.32 -3.55 -10.97
C GLN A 70 19.07 -2.87 -10.41
N ARG A 71 19.23 -2.11 -9.31
CA ARG A 71 18.11 -1.38 -8.69
C ARG A 71 17.56 -0.28 -9.60
N LEU A 72 18.42 0.46 -10.26
CA LEU A 72 18.01 1.49 -11.23
C LEU A 72 17.29 0.87 -12.42
N GLU A 73 17.83 -0.21 -12.99
CA GLU A 73 17.19 -0.95 -14.07
C GLU A 73 15.81 -1.47 -13.68
N PHE A 74 15.67 -2.04 -12.47
CA PHE A 74 14.37 -2.48 -11.95
C PHE A 74 13.37 -1.31 -11.88
N LEU A 75 13.78 -0.16 -11.36
CA LEU A 75 12.93 1.02 -11.26
C LEU A 75 12.53 1.59 -12.62
N GLU A 76 13.44 1.61 -13.59
CA GLU A 76 13.17 2.04 -14.98
C GLU A 76 12.15 1.11 -15.65
N ARG A 77 12.29 -0.21 -15.49
CA ARG A 77 11.34 -1.19 -15.98
C ARG A 77 9.96 -1.01 -15.30
N TYR A 78 9.94 -0.85 -13.99
CA TYR A 78 8.72 -0.64 -13.27
C TYR A 78 8.01 0.66 -13.67
N GLN A 79 8.74 1.74 -13.92
CA GLN A 79 8.16 2.98 -14.41
C GLN A 79 7.48 2.84 -15.77
N ARG A 80 8.04 2.01 -16.65
CA ARG A 80 7.48 1.73 -17.98
C ARG A 80 6.28 0.78 -17.91
N ASP A 81 6.40 -0.27 -17.12
CA ASP A 81 5.53 -1.44 -17.15
C ASP A 81 4.62 -1.58 -15.90
N CYS A 82 4.49 -0.54 -15.06
CA CYS A 82 3.59 -0.58 -13.91
C CYS A 82 2.11 -0.65 -14.31
N ALA A 83 1.31 -1.31 -13.49
CA ALA A 83 -0.13 -1.52 -13.69
C ALA A 83 -0.48 -2.27 -15.00
N VAL A 84 0.34 -3.25 -15.37
CA VAL A 84 0.01 -4.22 -16.44
C VAL A 84 -0.79 -5.39 -15.84
N HIS A 85 -0.39 -5.88 -14.68
CA HIS A 85 -1.00 -6.99 -13.97
C HIS A 85 -1.55 -6.60 -12.59
N SER A 86 -1.25 -5.38 -12.13
CA SER A 86 -1.78 -4.85 -10.87
C SER A 86 -3.29 -4.71 -10.93
N LYS A 87 -3.96 -5.03 -9.83
CA LYS A 87 -5.43 -4.94 -9.71
C LYS A 87 -5.83 -4.61 -8.27
N LEU A 88 -7.08 -4.20 -8.07
CA LEU A 88 -7.67 -4.16 -6.73
C LEU A 88 -7.67 -5.56 -6.11
N PHE A 89 -7.45 -5.64 -4.80
CA PHE A 89 -7.70 -6.90 -4.08
C PHE A 89 -9.17 -7.32 -4.21
N ASP A 90 -9.42 -8.62 -4.18
CA ASP A 90 -10.77 -9.17 -4.31
C ASP A 90 -11.70 -8.59 -3.21
N GLY A 91 -12.87 -8.09 -3.60
CA GLY A 91 -13.83 -7.40 -2.72
C GLY A 91 -13.54 -5.91 -2.48
N MET A 92 -12.40 -5.38 -2.94
CA MET A 92 -12.07 -3.96 -2.75
C MET A 92 -12.92 -3.04 -3.63
N ALA A 93 -13.23 -3.44 -4.86
CA ALA A 93 -14.06 -2.63 -5.75
C ALA A 93 -15.47 -2.38 -5.17
N GLU A 94 -16.05 -3.42 -4.57
CA GLU A 94 -17.32 -3.35 -3.87
C GLU A 94 -17.23 -2.48 -2.61
N LEU A 95 -16.15 -2.62 -1.84
CA LEU A 95 -15.92 -1.80 -0.64
C LEU A 95 -15.82 -0.31 -0.99
N LEU A 96 -15.05 0.06 -2.01
CA LEU A 96 -14.96 1.45 -2.46
C LEU A 96 -16.32 2.00 -2.89
N THR A 97 -17.10 1.20 -3.60
CA THR A 97 -18.45 1.57 -4.02
C THR A 97 -19.37 1.78 -2.80
N ASP A 98 -19.26 0.96 -1.76
CA ASP A 98 -20.06 1.09 -0.54
C ASP A 98 -19.65 2.33 0.27
N ILE A 99 -18.36 2.65 0.34
CA ILE A 99 -17.85 3.90 0.94
C ILE A 99 -18.46 5.12 0.25
N GLU A 100 -18.44 5.14 -1.08
CA GLU A 100 -19.00 6.23 -1.89
C GLU A 100 -20.52 6.37 -1.72
N LYS A 101 -21.26 5.25 -1.70
CA LYS A 101 -22.72 5.25 -1.44
C LYS A 101 -23.08 5.72 -0.03
N ALA A 102 -22.20 5.49 0.94
CA ALA A 102 -22.37 5.99 2.31
C ALA A 102 -22.01 7.49 2.44
N HIS A 103 -21.71 8.17 1.35
CA HIS A 103 -21.25 9.57 1.30
C HIS A 103 -19.98 9.80 2.14
N MET A 104 -19.16 8.78 2.27
CA MET A 104 -17.80 8.88 2.80
C MET A 104 -16.82 9.07 1.63
N VAL A 105 -15.70 9.72 1.92
CA VAL A 105 -14.60 9.83 0.95
C VAL A 105 -13.56 8.76 1.22
N TRP A 106 -12.81 8.40 0.19
CA TRP A 106 -11.62 7.57 0.35
C TRP A 106 -10.43 8.17 -0.38
N GLY A 107 -9.23 7.82 0.06
CA GLY A 107 -7.99 8.30 -0.51
C GLY A 107 -6.84 7.35 -0.26
N VAL A 108 -5.69 7.67 -0.82
CA VAL A 108 -4.47 6.85 -0.73
C VAL A 108 -3.36 7.62 -0.05
N VAL A 109 -2.70 6.97 0.94
CA VAL A 109 -1.53 7.48 1.65
C VAL A 109 -0.46 6.38 1.64
N THR A 110 0.57 6.54 0.81
CA THR A 110 1.53 5.48 0.51
C THR A 110 2.98 5.94 0.62
N ASN A 111 3.89 4.99 0.91
CA ASN A 111 5.34 5.22 0.82
C ASN A 111 5.89 5.03 -0.62
N LYS A 112 5.00 4.76 -1.59
CA LYS A 112 5.36 4.69 -3.00
C LYS A 112 5.56 6.09 -3.58
N PRO A 113 6.70 6.39 -4.25
CA PRO A 113 6.91 7.69 -4.90
C PRO A 113 5.83 8.02 -5.93
N VAL A 114 5.48 9.31 -6.04
CA VAL A 114 4.39 9.82 -6.90
C VAL A 114 4.56 9.40 -8.37
N ARG A 115 5.80 9.34 -8.86
CA ARG A 115 6.13 8.92 -10.23
C ARG A 115 5.66 7.51 -10.59
N PHE A 116 5.44 6.65 -9.59
CA PHE A 116 4.88 5.30 -9.76
C PHE A 116 3.41 5.25 -9.34
N ALA A 117 3.07 5.89 -8.21
CA ALA A 117 1.72 5.82 -7.66
C ALA A 117 0.68 6.48 -8.57
N GLN A 118 0.96 7.67 -9.06
CA GLN A 118 0.03 8.42 -9.90
C GLN A 118 -0.34 7.67 -11.19
N PRO A 119 0.62 7.16 -12.02
CA PRO A 119 0.27 6.41 -13.22
C PRO A 119 -0.54 5.12 -12.94
N ILE A 120 -0.30 4.46 -11.81
CA ILE A 120 -1.06 3.26 -11.42
C ILE A 120 -2.51 3.64 -11.13
N MET A 121 -2.75 4.70 -10.34
CA MET A 121 -4.08 5.19 -10.04
C MET A 121 -4.85 5.58 -11.31
N GLU A 122 -4.18 6.23 -12.26
CA GLU A 122 -4.75 6.63 -13.54
C GLU A 122 -5.10 5.42 -14.42
N LYS A 123 -4.16 4.50 -14.61
CA LYS A 123 -4.36 3.29 -15.45
C LYS A 123 -5.49 2.39 -14.93
N LEU A 124 -5.68 2.34 -13.61
CA LEU A 124 -6.74 1.55 -12.98
C LEU A 124 -8.06 2.32 -12.84
N GLY A 125 -8.15 3.56 -13.32
CA GLY A 125 -9.35 4.40 -13.24
C GLY A 125 -9.73 4.81 -11.80
N LEU A 126 -8.75 4.86 -10.91
CA LEU A 126 -8.94 5.17 -9.49
C LEU A 126 -8.65 6.64 -9.16
N ALA A 127 -7.89 7.34 -10.01
CA ALA A 127 -7.44 8.70 -9.75
C ALA A 127 -8.60 9.69 -9.59
N GLU A 128 -9.66 9.57 -10.41
CA GLU A 128 -10.83 10.45 -10.35
C GLU A 128 -11.79 10.11 -9.19
N ARG A 129 -11.69 8.89 -8.64
CA ARG A 129 -12.54 8.43 -7.53
C ARG A 129 -11.91 8.72 -6.17
N SER A 130 -10.58 8.73 -6.11
CA SER A 130 -9.82 8.99 -4.88
C SER A 130 -9.86 10.48 -4.56
N ALA A 131 -10.23 10.83 -3.33
CA ALA A 131 -10.24 12.23 -2.89
C ALA A 131 -8.83 12.83 -2.79
N LEU A 132 -7.81 12.00 -2.58
CA LEU A 132 -6.40 12.42 -2.55
C LEU A 132 -5.45 11.23 -2.77
N LEU A 133 -4.22 11.57 -3.16
CA LEU A 133 -3.07 10.68 -3.19
C LEU A 133 -1.91 11.38 -2.49
N ILE A 134 -1.49 10.86 -1.33
CA ILE A 134 -0.30 11.34 -0.60
C ILE A 134 0.83 10.34 -0.80
N CYS A 135 1.95 10.87 -1.27
CA CYS A 135 3.20 10.13 -1.51
C CYS A 135 4.35 10.78 -0.71
N PRO A 136 5.52 10.13 -0.60
CA PRO A 136 6.71 10.70 0.04
C PRO A 136 7.08 12.07 -0.51
N ASP A 137 6.81 12.32 -1.78
CA ASP A 137 7.09 13.58 -2.48
C ASP A 137 6.30 14.78 -1.93
N HIS A 138 5.26 14.56 -1.14
CA HIS A 138 4.37 15.59 -0.59
C HIS A 138 4.66 15.94 0.88
N VAL A 139 5.57 15.22 1.53
CA VAL A 139 5.85 15.32 2.97
C VAL A 139 7.35 15.35 3.24
N THR A 140 7.72 15.76 4.44
CA THR A 140 9.11 15.73 4.89
C THR A 140 9.50 14.34 5.39
N HIS A 141 8.57 13.68 6.10
CA HIS A 141 8.76 12.36 6.68
C HIS A 141 7.64 11.43 6.23
N SER A 142 8.04 10.28 5.70
CA SER A 142 7.12 9.21 5.27
C SER A 142 6.69 8.35 6.45
N LYS A 143 5.65 7.50 6.25
CA LYS A 143 5.26 6.49 7.24
C LYS A 143 6.51 5.69 7.70
N PRO A 144 6.72 5.47 8.99
CA PRO A 144 5.75 5.51 10.10
C PRO A 144 5.48 6.89 10.70
N ASP A 145 6.10 7.98 10.23
CA ASP A 145 5.80 9.32 10.71
C ASP A 145 4.32 9.66 10.45
N PRO A 146 3.62 10.36 11.36
CA PRO A 146 2.21 10.73 11.19
C PRO A 146 1.98 11.83 10.15
N GLU A 147 3.02 12.54 9.68
CA GLU A 147 2.89 13.69 8.79
C GLU A 147 2.01 13.42 7.55
N PRO A 148 2.13 12.26 6.84
CA PRO A 148 1.30 12.00 5.66
C PRO A 148 -0.21 11.94 5.98
N LEU A 149 -0.57 11.36 7.11
CA LEU A 149 -1.98 11.24 7.51
C LEU A 149 -2.52 12.55 8.09
N ILE A 150 -1.70 13.30 8.82
CA ILE A 150 -2.04 14.66 9.27
C ILE A 150 -2.29 15.56 8.05
N LEU A 151 -1.44 15.48 7.02
CA LEU A 151 -1.63 16.21 5.76
C LEU A 151 -2.93 15.79 5.07
N ALA A 152 -3.20 14.48 4.97
CA ALA A 152 -4.43 13.97 4.36
C ALA A 152 -5.68 14.46 5.09
N CYS A 153 -5.71 14.38 6.43
CA CYS A 153 -6.81 14.89 7.25
C CYS A 153 -7.03 16.39 7.05
N LYS A 154 -5.95 17.17 7.00
CA LYS A 154 -6.01 18.62 6.74
C LYS A 154 -6.57 18.93 5.35
N MET A 155 -6.15 18.20 4.30
CA MET A 155 -6.66 18.39 2.94
C MET A 155 -8.16 18.06 2.81
N LEU A 156 -8.63 17.08 3.59
CA LEU A 156 -10.04 16.67 3.62
C LEU A 156 -10.89 17.52 4.56
N ASP A 157 -10.30 18.42 5.35
CA ASP A 157 -10.95 19.18 6.42
C ASP A 157 -11.68 18.25 7.42
N LEU A 158 -10.98 17.20 7.87
CA LEU A 158 -11.51 16.18 8.79
C LEU A 158 -10.68 16.08 10.06
N ASP A 159 -11.39 15.84 11.17
CA ASP A 159 -10.76 15.39 12.42
C ASP A 159 -10.17 13.97 12.22
N PRO A 160 -8.88 13.74 12.53
CA PRO A 160 -8.26 12.42 12.43
C PRO A 160 -9.09 11.30 13.07
N ALA A 161 -9.74 11.54 14.21
CA ALA A 161 -10.58 10.55 14.89
C ALA A 161 -11.82 10.11 14.08
N SER A 162 -12.17 10.83 12.99
CA SER A 162 -13.22 10.47 12.04
C SER A 162 -12.70 9.75 10.79
N VAL A 163 -11.41 9.42 10.75
CA VAL A 163 -10.74 8.76 9.63
C VAL A 163 -10.30 7.37 10.05
N LEU A 164 -10.52 6.37 9.18
CA LEU A 164 -9.94 5.04 9.30
C LEU A 164 -8.77 4.93 8.32
N PHE A 165 -7.58 4.62 8.82
CA PHE A 165 -6.44 4.27 7.97
C PHE A 165 -6.25 2.75 7.92
N VAL A 166 -6.12 2.21 6.72
CA VAL A 166 -6.03 0.78 6.42
C VAL A 166 -4.67 0.49 5.80
N GLY A 167 -3.94 -0.48 6.35
CA GLY A 167 -2.61 -0.85 5.85
C GLY A 167 -2.20 -2.27 6.16
N ASP A 168 -1.17 -2.76 5.48
CA ASP A 168 -0.61 -4.12 5.61
C ASP A 168 0.82 -4.14 6.18
N ASP A 169 1.28 -3.01 6.73
CA ASP A 169 2.61 -2.88 7.33
C ASP A 169 2.51 -2.20 8.71
N LEU A 170 3.42 -2.56 9.64
CA LEU A 170 3.49 -1.94 10.96
C LEU A 170 3.60 -0.41 10.87
N ARG A 171 4.34 0.10 9.88
CA ARG A 171 4.50 1.54 9.64
C ARG A 171 3.18 2.26 9.38
N ASP A 172 2.18 1.57 8.81
CA ASP A 172 0.85 2.11 8.57
C ASP A 172 0.12 2.32 9.89
N ILE A 173 0.17 1.31 10.74
CA ILE A 173 -0.50 1.32 12.03
C ILE A 173 0.12 2.34 12.98
N GLU A 174 1.45 2.43 13.01
CA GLU A 174 2.17 3.44 13.79
C GLU A 174 1.81 4.86 13.31
N SER A 175 1.90 5.12 12.00
CA SER A 175 1.57 6.41 11.40
C SER A 175 0.11 6.81 11.68
N GLY A 176 -0.84 5.87 11.53
CA GLY A 176 -2.26 6.09 11.79
C GLY A 176 -2.54 6.41 13.24
N ARG A 177 -2.03 5.61 14.15
CA ARG A 177 -2.17 5.81 15.59
C ARG A 177 -1.59 7.16 16.02
N ASP A 178 -0.38 7.47 15.57
CA ASP A 178 0.33 8.69 15.99
C ASP A 178 -0.28 9.95 15.35
N ALA A 179 -0.98 9.83 14.21
CA ALA A 179 -1.82 10.88 13.63
C ALA A 179 -3.19 11.04 14.34
N GLY A 180 -3.59 10.09 15.19
CA GLY A 180 -4.88 10.10 15.88
C GLY A 180 -6.03 9.52 15.05
N THR A 181 -5.76 8.84 13.94
CA THR A 181 -6.80 8.12 13.17
C THR A 181 -7.14 6.78 13.82
N LYS A 182 -8.29 6.21 13.42
CA LYS A 182 -8.53 4.79 13.61
C LYS A 182 -7.67 3.98 12.66
N THR A 183 -7.31 2.76 13.05
CA THR A 183 -6.40 1.91 12.27
C THR A 183 -6.98 0.53 12.03
N ALA A 184 -6.79 0.00 10.81
CA ALA A 184 -7.11 -1.36 10.44
C ALA A 184 -5.89 -2.02 9.80
N ALA A 185 -5.42 -3.11 10.40
CA ALA A 185 -4.39 -3.94 9.78
C ALA A 185 -5.04 -5.02 8.92
N VAL A 186 -4.49 -5.27 7.72
CA VAL A 186 -4.99 -6.31 6.83
C VAL A 186 -4.00 -7.48 6.73
N ARG A 187 -4.51 -8.74 6.72
CA ARG A 187 -3.69 -9.95 6.61
C ARG A 187 -3.55 -10.47 5.18
N TYR A 188 -4.32 -9.96 4.25
CA TYR A 188 -4.26 -10.37 2.84
C TYR A 188 -3.12 -9.68 2.06
N GLY A 189 -2.41 -8.73 2.70
CA GLY A 189 -1.35 -7.95 2.08
C GLY A 189 0.02 -8.64 2.00
N TYR A 190 1.08 -7.85 1.98
CA TYR A 190 2.45 -8.31 1.85
C TYR A 190 3.13 -8.42 3.22
N ILE A 191 2.61 -9.33 4.05
CA ILE A 191 3.10 -9.55 5.40
C ILE A 191 4.36 -10.41 5.34
N HIS A 192 5.46 -9.91 5.91
CA HIS A 192 6.67 -10.72 6.04
C HIS A 192 6.40 -11.96 6.90
N PRO A 193 6.95 -13.14 6.58
CA PRO A 193 6.69 -14.38 7.33
C PRO A 193 6.98 -14.33 8.82
N ASP A 194 7.91 -13.47 9.23
CA ASP A 194 8.30 -13.29 10.64
C ASP A 194 7.46 -12.22 11.37
N ASP A 195 6.48 -11.61 10.69
CA ASP A 195 5.65 -10.55 11.24
C ASP A 195 4.21 -11.00 11.49
N ASN A 196 3.51 -10.32 12.40
CA ASN A 196 2.15 -10.67 12.79
C ASN A 196 1.30 -9.42 13.04
N PRO A 197 0.33 -9.10 12.16
CA PRO A 197 -0.55 -7.94 12.29
C PRO A 197 -1.32 -7.84 13.62
N ASN A 198 -1.52 -8.98 14.31
CA ASN A 198 -2.16 -8.95 15.64
C ASN A 198 -1.30 -8.27 16.72
N HIS A 199 -0.02 -8.10 16.49
CA HIS A 199 0.91 -7.50 17.44
C HIS A 199 1.18 -6.01 17.13
N TRP A 200 0.62 -5.44 16.05
CA TRP A 200 0.86 -4.05 15.64
C TRP A 200 0.07 -3.03 16.45
N GLY A 201 -0.97 -3.47 17.18
CA GLY A 201 -1.80 -2.59 17.99
C GLY A 201 -2.82 -1.79 17.17
N ALA A 202 -3.25 -2.30 16.02
CA ALA A 202 -4.36 -1.74 15.26
C ALA A 202 -5.69 -1.85 16.03
N ASP A 203 -6.62 -0.91 15.79
CA ASP A 203 -7.99 -0.97 16.39
C ASP A 203 -8.74 -2.22 15.91
N VAL A 204 -8.48 -2.67 14.67
CA VAL A 204 -9.06 -3.88 14.10
C VAL A 204 -8.06 -4.57 13.16
N VAL A 205 -8.16 -5.89 13.08
CA VAL A 205 -7.40 -6.71 12.11
C VAL A 205 -8.39 -7.50 11.28
N VAL A 206 -8.24 -7.47 9.94
CA VAL A 206 -9.15 -8.11 9.00
C VAL A 206 -8.41 -9.03 8.02
N ASP A 207 -9.08 -10.10 7.62
CA ASP A 207 -8.55 -11.09 6.68
C ASP A 207 -8.96 -10.82 5.22
N HIS A 208 -10.00 -9.98 5.02
CA HIS A 208 -10.55 -9.71 3.70
C HIS A 208 -11.16 -8.29 3.64
N PRO A 209 -11.09 -7.57 2.50
CA PRO A 209 -11.70 -6.24 2.35
C PRO A 209 -13.18 -6.16 2.73
N ALA A 210 -13.96 -7.22 2.47
CA ALA A 210 -15.37 -7.27 2.85
C ALA A 210 -15.63 -7.15 4.36
N GLU A 211 -14.65 -7.48 5.21
CA GLU A 211 -14.80 -7.34 6.67
C GLU A 211 -14.75 -5.88 7.13
N LEU A 212 -14.07 -5.02 6.36
CA LEU A 212 -14.04 -3.58 6.62
C LEU A 212 -15.45 -2.97 6.54
N ARG A 213 -16.38 -3.54 5.76
CA ARG A 213 -17.79 -3.10 5.73
C ARG A 213 -18.41 -3.11 7.13
N LYS A 214 -18.16 -4.18 7.90
CA LYS A 214 -18.69 -4.29 9.28
C LYS A 214 -18.12 -3.21 10.20
N VAL A 215 -16.85 -2.84 9.97
CA VAL A 215 -16.21 -1.74 10.72
C VAL A 215 -16.88 -0.41 10.39
N LEU A 216 -17.18 -0.19 9.11
CA LEU A 216 -17.87 1.03 8.66
C LEU A 216 -19.31 1.09 9.18
N ASP A 217 -20.06 -0.01 9.11
CA ASP A 217 -21.46 -0.10 9.58
C ASP A 217 -21.57 0.17 11.08
N ASN A 218 -20.69 -0.42 11.90
CA ASN A 218 -20.66 -0.22 13.34
C ASN A 218 -20.34 1.25 13.72
N ALA A 219 -19.53 1.92 12.90
CA ALA A 219 -19.20 3.33 13.11
C ALA A 219 -20.35 4.27 12.69
N VAL A 220 -21.28 3.80 11.86
CA VAL A 220 -22.49 4.55 11.45
C VAL A 220 -23.62 4.41 12.48
N CYS A 221 -23.74 3.24 13.15
CA CYS A 221 -24.83 2.94 14.08
C CYS A 221 -24.63 3.44 15.52
N SER A 222 -23.49 4.05 15.84
CA SER A 222 -23.19 4.55 17.20
C SER A 222 -23.72 5.98 17.42
N CYS A 223 -24.98 6.22 17.09
CA CYS A 223 -25.73 7.47 17.38
C CYS A 223 -26.85 7.20 18.35
#